data_ab0b6c86248814ef7137226e8a2b03d9
#
_entry.id   ab0b6c86248814ef7137226e8a2b03d9
#
_cell.length_a   1.000
_cell.length_b   1.000
_cell.length_c   1.000
_cell.angle_alpha   90.00
_cell.angle_beta   90.00
_cell.angle_gamma   90.00
#
_symmetry.space_group_name_H-M   'P 1'
#
loop_
_entity.id
_entity.type
_entity.pdbx_description
1 polymer ?
#
loop_
_entity_poly.entity_id
_entity_poly.type
_entity_poly.pdbx_seq_one_letter_code
_entity_poly.pdbx_strand_id
1 'polypeptide(L)'
;MERRSVYKSFQIVGILFFILFFTSISGLTLQAQTTQKEEEIDITALSRKIEQLDERDYPDFASIFQKLVSMRFTEAAQEIGQWMTGAVLQEIFSSKIFIGELAGILLFASVFSNISSAFQSYGVSDSGFLISYFLVFSIIFTNFTVMIAMFKDTVVLLSSFLKVLLPVYTLAVSLSGNLSTGIVFYEYFMIVVLFLNWIFLNVFLPLLQYYFLLELISHFSQKQNISKLCEGLYFLLAKGIQVIFFLLFGFHLLETMIAPSFDGAKNSILNKMIGLIPGAGSIVQSVAGTAIGSSLVIKNAVGAAGILFLLIFLLLPLVKLFIYIFLYFLLSVVLEPIADERFILCINAAVKCGTLMIKVLCMSSVLFIVVIALTSLTTNYTG
;
A
#
# COMPACT_ATOMS: atom_id res chain seq x y z
N MET A 1 -24.54 14.08 -26.58
CA MET A 1 -23.84 15.37 -26.33
C MET A 1 -23.35 15.48 -24.88
N GLU A 2 -23.98 14.85 -23.92
CA GLU A 2 -23.63 14.92 -22.47
C GLU A 2 -22.30 14.25 -22.07
N ARG A 3 -21.88 13.16 -22.71
CA ARG A 3 -20.62 12.47 -22.36
C ARG A 3 -19.35 13.32 -22.55
N ARG A 4 -19.35 14.28 -23.47
CA ARG A 4 -18.21 15.21 -23.68
C ARG A 4 -18.12 16.30 -22.61
N SER A 5 -19.21 16.69 -21.98
CA SER A 5 -19.26 17.70 -20.91
C SER A 5 -18.65 17.17 -19.61
N VAL A 6 -18.98 15.93 -19.22
CA VAL A 6 -18.44 15.28 -18.02
C VAL A 6 -16.92 15.05 -18.13
N TYR A 7 -16.42 14.70 -19.32
CA TYR A 7 -14.98 14.52 -19.55
C TYR A 7 -14.19 15.84 -19.45
N LYS A 8 -14.76 16.94 -19.95
CA LYS A 8 -14.17 18.27 -19.82
C LYS A 8 -14.17 18.77 -18.38
N SER A 9 -15.24 18.52 -17.62
CA SER A 9 -15.30 18.89 -16.20
C SER A 9 -14.26 18.13 -15.36
N PHE A 10 -14.04 16.85 -15.69
CA PHE A 10 -13.01 16.03 -15.02
C PHE A 10 -11.58 16.48 -15.35
N GLN A 11 -11.33 16.91 -16.60
CA GLN A 11 -10.03 17.52 -16.98
C GLN A 11 -9.80 18.86 -16.28
N ILE A 12 -10.83 19.69 -16.15
CA ILE A 12 -10.71 21.00 -15.48
C ILE A 12 -10.44 20.83 -13.99
N VAL A 13 -11.10 19.89 -13.32
CA VAL A 13 -10.85 19.57 -11.90
C VAL A 13 -9.43 18.99 -11.70
N GLY A 14 -8.96 18.13 -12.61
CA GLY A 14 -7.58 17.63 -12.59
C GLY A 14 -6.53 18.73 -12.78
N ILE A 15 -6.78 19.66 -13.70
CA ILE A 15 -5.90 20.82 -13.95
C ILE A 15 -5.94 21.83 -12.78
N LEU A 16 -7.09 22.08 -12.19
CA LEU A 16 -7.23 22.95 -11.02
C LEU A 16 -6.55 22.36 -9.78
N PHE A 17 -6.66 21.06 -9.57
CA PHE A 17 -5.93 20.35 -8.53
C PHE A 17 -4.41 20.41 -8.76
N PHE A 18 -3.98 20.29 -10.02
CA PHE A 18 -2.59 20.42 -10.43
C PHE A 18 -2.02 21.80 -10.17
N ILE A 19 -2.78 22.87 -10.49
CA ILE A 19 -2.37 24.26 -10.27
C ILE A 19 -2.33 24.57 -8.78
N LEU A 20 -3.32 24.14 -7.98
CA LEU A 20 -3.34 24.30 -6.52
C LEU A 20 -2.20 23.53 -5.85
N PHE A 21 -1.86 22.34 -6.34
CA PHE A 21 -0.74 21.53 -5.88
C PHE A 21 0.60 22.22 -6.15
N PHE A 22 0.77 22.79 -7.35
CA PHE A 22 2.01 23.48 -7.74
C PHE A 22 2.19 24.82 -7.03
N THR A 23 1.10 25.55 -6.76
CA THR A 23 1.17 26.83 -6.01
C THR A 23 1.43 26.62 -4.52
N SER A 24 1.02 25.50 -3.93
CA SER A 24 1.37 25.13 -2.56
C SER A 24 2.86 24.77 -2.38
N ILE A 25 3.52 24.27 -3.43
CA ILE A 25 4.95 23.94 -3.42
C ILE A 25 5.81 25.22 -3.46
N SER A 26 5.34 26.27 -4.12
CA SER A 26 6.09 27.54 -4.24
C SER A 26 6.15 28.37 -2.96
N GLY A 27 5.36 28.01 -1.93
CA GLY A 27 5.30 28.73 -0.65
C GLY A 27 6.20 28.15 0.46
N LEU A 28 6.79 26.97 0.27
CA LEU A 28 7.72 26.35 1.22
C LEU A 28 9.16 26.72 0.89
N THR A 29 9.56 27.96 1.18
CA THR A 29 10.97 28.30 1.33
C THR A 29 11.50 27.54 2.56
N LEU A 30 12.12 26.39 2.33
CA LEU A 30 12.90 25.71 3.34
C LEU A 30 14.05 26.63 3.78
N GLN A 31 13.96 27.16 4.98
CA GLN A 31 15.14 27.57 5.72
C GLN A 31 15.95 26.31 6.02
N ALA A 32 16.85 25.96 5.11
CA ALA A 32 17.89 24.98 5.36
C ALA A 32 18.83 25.57 6.43
N GLN A 33 18.55 25.27 7.68
CA GLN A 33 19.58 25.35 8.72
C GLN A 33 20.63 24.30 8.41
N THR A 34 21.69 24.74 7.76
CA THR A 34 22.95 24.00 7.63
C THR A 34 23.56 23.83 9.02
N THR A 35 23.11 22.81 9.73
CA THR A 35 23.92 22.23 10.81
C THR A 35 24.70 21.11 10.15
N GLN A 36 25.92 21.43 9.68
CA GLN A 36 26.94 20.44 9.35
C GLN A 36 27.31 19.69 10.64
N LYS A 37 26.59 18.62 10.91
CA LYS A 37 27.07 17.47 11.67
C LYS A 37 27.19 16.39 10.62
N GLU A 38 28.39 15.78 10.49
CA GLU A 38 28.55 14.54 9.72
C GLU A 38 27.57 13.53 10.27
N GLU A 39 26.38 13.44 9.69
CA GLU A 39 25.41 12.41 10.00
C GLU A 39 25.85 11.16 9.26
N GLU A 40 26.68 10.37 9.95
CA GLU A 40 26.90 8.97 9.64
C GLU A 40 25.52 8.29 9.58
N ILE A 41 25.23 7.54 8.50
CA ILE A 41 23.94 6.85 8.33
C ILE A 41 23.80 5.84 9.47
N ASP A 42 23.03 6.18 10.49
CA ASP A 42 22.82 5.31 11.66
C ASP A 42 21.73 4.26 11.35
N ILE A 43 22.18 3.15 10.77
CA ILE A 43 21.32 1.99 10.46
C ILE A 43 20.75 1.35 11.72
N THR A 44 21.46 1.44 12.84
CA THR A 44 20.99 0.89 14.12
C THR A 44 19.83 1.70 14.69
N ALA A 45 19.88 3.03 14.55
CA ALA A 45 18.76 3.89 14.91
C ALA A 45 17.55 3.65 13.99
N LEU A 46 17.80 3.41 12.70
CA LEU A 46 16.75 3.03 11.73
C LEU A 46 16.10 1.70 12.12
N SER A 47 16.90 0.65 12.42
CA SER A 47 16.39 -0.65 12.86
C SER A 47 15.50 -0.53 14.09
N ARG A 48 15.96 0.16 15.14
CA ARG A 48 15.17 0.39 16.36
C ARG A 48 13.84 1.11 16.10
N LYS A 49 13.83 2.11 15.21
CA LYS A 49 12.59 2.79 14.83
C LYS A 49 11.64 1.87 14.08
N ILE A 50 12.15 0.98 13.23
CA ILE A 50 11.35 0.00 12.49
C ILE A 50 10.75 -1.02 13.46
N GLU A 51 11.53 -1.54 14.41
CA GLU A 51 11.06 -2.47 15.44
C GLU A 51 9.94 -1.88 16.33
N GLN A 52 9.94 -0.57 16.55
CA GLN A 52 8.89 0.13 17.32
C GLN A 52 7.58 0.34 16.55
N LEU A 53 7.55 0.09 15.24
CA LEU A 53 6.34 0.30 14.43
C LEU A 53 5.29 -0.79 14.63
N ASP A 54 5.71 -2.00 14.97
CA ASP A 54 4.83 -3.15 15.15
C ASP A 54 5.46 -4.11 16.18
N GLU A 55 4.63 -4.63 17.09
CA GLU A 55 5.05 -5.58 18.15
C GLU A 55 5.27 -7.00 17.63
N ARG A 56 5.02 -7.27 16.35
CA ARG A 56 5.25 -8.57 15.74
C ARG A 56 6.73 -8.88 15.60
N ASP A 57 7.08 -10.14 15.73
CA ASP A 57 8.45 -10.63 15.58
C ASP A 57 8.84 -10.65 14.08
N TYR A 58 9.36 -9.53 13.61
CA TYR A 58 9.90 -9.40 12.24
C TYR A 58 11.41 -9.66 12.23
N PRO A 59 11.98 -10.05 11.06
CA PRO A 59 13.45 -10.11 10.92
C PRO A 59 14.09 -8.76 11.24
N ASP A 60 15.29 -8.79 11.84
CA ASP A 60 16.03 -7.56 12.15
C ASP A 60 16.50 -6.84 10.87
N PHE A 61 16.12 -5.56 10.73
CA PHE A 61 16.50 -4.74 9.60
C PHE A 61 18.02 -4.61 9.46
N ALA A 62 18.74 -4.43 10.57
CA ALA A 62 20.19 -4.26 10.54
C ALA A 62 20.90 -5.53 10.09
N SER A 63 20.44 -6.72 10.52
CA SER A 63 20.94 -8.02 10.06
C SER A 63 20.81 -8.19 8.54
N ILE A 64 19.61 -7.96 8.01
CA ILE A 64 19.33 -8.06 6.58
C ILE A 64 20.16 -7.04 5.79
N PHE A 65 20.22 -5.79 6.26
CA PHE A 65 21.01 -4.74 5.64
C PHE A 65 22.51 -5.12 5.56
N GLN A 66 23.11 -5.61 6.66
CA GLN A 66 24.51 -6.05 6.68
C GLN A 66 24.79 -7.19 5.69
N LYS A 67 23.86 -8.14 5.56
CA LYS A 67 23.97 -9.24 4.57
C LYS A 67 23.93 -8.69 3.14
N LEU A 68 23.07 -7.70 2.86
CA LEU A 68 23.00 -7.05 1.55
C LEU A 68 24.26 -6.26 1.20
N VAL A 69 24.80 -5.49 2.14
CA VAL A 69 26.08 -4.77 1.97
C VAL A 69 27.23 -5.72 1.72
N SER A 70 27.24 -6.86 2.44
CA SER A 70 28.26 -7.91 2.30
C SER A 70 28.04 -8.83 1.09
N MET A 71 27.07 -8.54 0.20
CA MET A 71 26.68 -9.33 -0.99
C MET A 71 26.27 -10.76 -0.66
N ARG A 72 25.83 -11.05 0.57
CA ARG A 72 25.35 -12.35 1.01
C ARG A 72 23.83 -12.51 0.77
N PHE A 73 23.41 -12.34 -0.49
CA PHE A 73 21.98 -12.33 -0.87
C PHE A 73 21.26 -13.63 -0.54
N THR A 74 21.94 -14.79 -0.67
CA THR A 74 21.36 -16.09 -0.37
C THR A 74 21.02 -16.27 1.10
N GLU A 75 21.86 -15.78 2.00
CA GLU A 75 21.63 -15.82 3.46
C GLU A 75 20.45 -14.92 3.87
N ALA A 76 20.39 -13.70 3.30
CA ALA A 76 19.28 -12.80 3.54
C ALA A 76 17.94 -13.40 3.04
N ALA A 77 17.93 -14.00 1.84
CA ALA A 77 16.76 -14.66 1.28
C ALA A 77 16.31 -15.87 2.09
N GLN A 78 17.26 -16.67 2.63
CA GLN A 78 16.94 -17.82 3.49
C GLN A 78 16.29 -17.38 4.81
N GLU A 79 16.84 -16.36 5.47
CA GLU A 79 16.30 -15.83 6.73
C GLU A 79 14.86 -15.32 6.53
N ILE A 80 14.64 -14.48 5.50
CA ILE A 80 13.31 -13.99 5.16
C ILE A 80 12.36 -15.15 4.81
N GLY A 81 12.81 -16.12 4.02
CA GLY A 81 12.02 -17.28 3.61
C GLY A 81 11.59 -18.16 4.79
N GLN A 82 12.49 -18.40 5.76
CA GLN A 82 12.17 -19.15 6.97
C GLN A 82 11.16 -18.41 7.84
N TRP A 83 11.36 -17.10 8.03
CA TRP A 83 10.41 -16.29 8.75
C TRP A 83 9.04 -16.26 8.06
N MET A 84 8.98 -16.05 6.75
CA MET A 84 7.75 -16.02 5.96
C MET A 84 6.94 -17.31 6.10
N THR A 85 7.59 -18.48 5.99
CA THR A 85 6.90 -19.78 6.10
C THR A 85 6.32 -19.98 7.50
N GLY A 86 7.07 -19.65 8.54
CA GLY A 86 6.60 -19.68 9.93
C GLY A 86 5.42 -18.76 10.18
N ALA A 87 5.56 -17.51 9.76
CA ALA A 87 4.55 -16.46 9.98
C ALA A 87 3.23 -16.76 9.22
N VAL A 88 3.31 -17.23 7.97
CA VAL A 88 2.12 -17.62 7.18
C VAL A 88 1.41 -18.83 7.81
N LEU A 89 2.15 -19.86 8.21
CA LEU A 89 1.55 -21.01 8.87
C LEU A 89 0.88 -20.63 10.19
N GLN A 90 1.53 -19.79 11.00
CA GLN A 90 0.95 -19.29 12.25
C GLN A 90 -0.35 -18.52 11.99
N GLU A 91 -0.39 -17.68 10.94
CA GLU A 91 -1.59 -16.92 10.60
C GLU A 91 -2.75 -17.83 10.14
N ILE A 92 -2.47 -18.86 9.34
CA ILE A 92 -3.48 -19.88 8.97
C ILE A 92 -4.03 -20.59 10.20
N PHE A 93 -3.16 -21.00 11.12
CA PHE A 93 -3.60 -21.66 12.35
C PHE A 93 -4.35 -20.74 13.33
N SER A 94 -4.03 -19.43 13.38
CA SER A 94 -4.73 -18.46 14.20
C SER A 94 -6.14 -18.16 13.70
N SER A 95 -6.41 -18.37 12.42
CA SER A 95 -7.72 -18.14 11.80
C SER A 95 -8.79 -19.17 12.18
N LYS A 96 -8.53 -20.12 13.13
CA LYS A 96 -9.49 -21.15 13.56
C LYS A 96 -10.81 -20.59 14.09
N ILE A 97 -10.76 -19.47 14.83
CA ILE A 97 -11.96 -18.82 15.39
C ILE A 97 -12.86 -18.36 14.24
N PHE A 98 -12.27 -17.71 13.25
CA PHE A 98 -13.00 -17.24 12.07
C PHE A 98 -13.63 -18.38 11.26
N ILE A 99 -12.91 -19.51 11.13
CA ILE A 99 -13.46 -20.74 10.49
C ILE A 99 -14.64 -21.27 11.29
N GLY A 100 -14.57 -21.25 12.63
CA GLY A 100 -15.66 -21.64 13.50
C GLY A 100 -16.90 -20.75 13.37
N GLU A 101 -16.72 -19.45 13.29
CA GLU A 101 -17.81 -18.49 13.06
C GLU A 101 -18.48 -18.71 11.69
N LEU A 102 -17.71 -18.94 10.64
CA LEU A 102 -18.25 -19.26 9.32
C LEU A 102 -19.00 -20.60 9.30
N ALA A 103 -18.49 -21.63 9.96
CA ALA A 103 -19.18 -22.90 10.12
C ALA A 103 -20.53 -22.71 10.89
N GLY A 104 -20.55 -21.85 11.90
CA GLY A 104 -21.76 -21.47 12.60
C GLY A 104 -22.80 -20.81 11.69
N ILE A 105 -22.38 -19.88 10.82
CA ILE A 105 -23.24 -19.25 9.81
C ILE A 105 -23.81 -20.31 8.86
N LEU A 106 -23.00 -21.24 8.39
CA LEU A 106 -23.41 -22.34 7.53
C LEU A 106 -24.50 -23.19 8.15
N LEU A 107 -24.27 -23.63 9.39
CA LEU A 107 -25.23 -24.45 10.14
C LEU A 107 -26.53 -23.68 10.36
N PHE A 108 -26.43 -22.44 10.80
CA PHE A 108 -27.60 -21.60 11.06
C PHE A 108 -28.41 -21.34 9.78
N ALA A 109 -27.76 -20.95 8.68
CA ALA A 109 -28.43 -20.70 7.40
C ALA A 109 -29.09 -21.98 6.85
N SER A 110 -28.44 -23.14 6.97
CA SER A 110 -28.97 -24.45 6.55
C SER A 110 -30.22 -24.84 7.35
N VAL A 111 -30.13 -24.78 8.69
CA VAL A 111 -31.28 -25.10 9.58
C VAL A 111 -32.45 -24.17 9.30
N PHE A 112 -32.16 -22.87 9.12
CA PHE A 112 -33.19 -21.88 8.94
C PHE A 112 -33.87 -21.94 7.57
N SER A 113 -33.11 -22.22 6.51
CA SER A 113 -33.66 -22.47 5.16
C SER A 113 -34.64 -23.65 5.19
N ASN A 114 -34.30 -24.72 5.89
CA ASN A 114 -35.17 -25.89 6.04
C ASN A 114 -36.42 -25.62 6.88
N ILE A 115 -36.31 -24.82 7.95
CA ILE A 115 -37.45 -24.42 8.77
C ILE A 115 -38.38 -23.48 8.01
N SER A 116 -37.85 -22.50 7.29
CA SER A 116 -38.65 -21.56 6.47
C SER A 116 -39.45 -22.27 5.37
N SER A 117 -38.88 -23.30 4.75
CA SER A 117 -39.58 -24.11 3.76
C SER A 117 -40.70 -25.01 4.35
N ALA A 118 -40.60 -25.37 5.63
CA ALA A 118 -41.61 -26.18 6.32
C ALA A 118 -42.83 -25.35 6.76
N PHE A 119 -42.69 -24.03 6.97
CA PHE A 119 -43.80 -23.15 7.38
C PHE A 119 -44.35 -22.35 6.19
N GLN A 120 -44.84 -23.01 5.16
CA GLN A 120 -45.46 -22.39 3.97
C GLN A 120 -46.77 -21.63 4.21
N SER A 121 -47.27 -21.49 5.43
CA SER A 121 -48.51 -20.81 5.75
C SER A 121 -48.32 -19.39 6.25
N TYR A 122 -48.70 -18.44 5.41
CA TYR A 122 -49.08 -17.03 5.65
C TYR A 122 -48.43 -16.28 6.84
N GLY A 123 -47.53 -15.34 6.52
CA GLY A 123 -47.08 -14.27 7.44
C GLY A 123 -45.96 -14.63 8.42
N VAL A 124 -45.81 -15.88 8.82
CA VAL A 124 -44.76 -16.36 9.73
C VAL A 124 -43.45 -16.57 8.95
N SER A 125 -43.53 -16.97 7.70
CA SER A 125 -42.38 -17.16 6.82
C SER A 125 -41.58 -15.87 6.59
N ASP A 126 -42.27 -14.74 6.34
CA ASP A 126 -41.62 -13.47 6.05
C ASP A 126 -40.92 -12.88 7.28
N SER A 127 -41.57 -13.00 8.47
CA SER A 127 -40.96 -12.54 9.72
C SER A 127 -39.75 -13.37 10.14
N GLY A 128 -39.83 -14.68 9.94
CA GLY A 128 -38.73 -15.61 10.17
C GLY A 128 -37.54 -15.34 9.25
N PHE A 129 -37.78 -15.13 7.96
CA PHE A 129 -36.74 -14.73 7.00
C PHE A 129 -36.04 -13.44 7.42
N LEU A 130 -36.79 -12.41 7.83
CA LEU A 130 -36.26 -11.14 8.30
C LEU A 130 -35.27 -11.31 9.47
N ILE A 131 -35.67 -12.05 10.49
CA ILE A 131 -34.81 -12.29 11.68
C ILE A 131 -33.50 -12.96 11.26
N SER A 132 -33.57 -13.95 10.39
CA SER A 132 -32.40 -14.69 9.92
C SER A 132 -31.49 -13.85 9.07
N TYR A 133 -32.08 -13.05 8.18
CA TYR A 133 -31.35 -12.12 7.36
C TYR A 133 -30.54 -11.13 8.22
N PHE A 134 -31.18 -10.55 9.25
CA PHE A 134 -30.49 -9.64 10.16
C PHE A 134 -29.38 -10.32 10.99
N LEU A 135 -29.54 -11.58 11.39
CA LEU A 135 -28.49 -12.32 12.08
C LEU A 135 -27.28 -12.58 11.16
N VAL A 136 -27.50 -13.10 9.97
CA VAL A 136 -26.43 -13.32 8.98
C VAL A 136 -25.77 -12.00 8.60
N PHE A 137 -26.57 -10.96 8.36
CA PHE A 137 -26.10 -9.60 8.13
C PHE A 137 -25.18 -9.13 9.26
N SER A 138 -25.59 -9.26 10.52
CA SER A 138 -24.81 -8.82 11.68
C SER A 138 -23.45 -9.51 11.76
N ILE A 139 -23.40 -10.81 11.51
CA ILE A 139 -22.14 -11.57 11.53
C ILE A 139 -21.22 -11.16 10.38
N ILE A 140 -21.75 -11.06 9.16
CA ILE A 140 -20.97 -10.63 7.99
C ILE A 140 -20.45 -9.19 8.20
N PHE A 141 -21.28 -8.31 8.74
CA PHE A 141 -20.91 -6.92 9.03
C PHE A 141 -19.81 -6.83 10.10
N THR A 142 -19.89 -7.64 11.15
CA THR A 142 -18.86 -7.69 12.21
C THR A 142 -17.52 -8.12 11.62
N ASN A 143 -17.49 -9.20 10.85
CA ASN A 143 -16.28 -9.66 10.20
C ASN A 143 -15.74 -8.68 9.13
N PHE A 144 -16.62 -7.98 8.44
CA PHE A 144 -16.22 -6.92 7.52
C PHE A 144 -15.53 -5.75 8.26
N THR A 145 -16.00 -5.38 9.45
CA THR A 145 -15.31 -4.35 10.26
C THR A 145 -13.93 -4.78 10.71
N VAL A 146 -13.71 -6.09 10.97
CA VAL A 146 -12.38 -6.63 11.23
C VAL A 146 -11.47 -6.50 10.01
N MET A 147 -11.97 -6.81 8.79
CA MET A 147 -11.20 -6.61 7.55
C MET A 147 -10.84 -5.15 7.32
N ILE A 148 -11.75 -4.21 7.62
CA ILE A 148 -11.48 -2.76 7.56
C ILE A 148 -10.38 -2.36 8.54
N ALA A 149 -10.43 -2.84 9.79
CA ALA A 149 -9.41 -2.56 10.78
C ALA A 149 -8.03 -3.07 10.31
N MET A 150 -7.95 -4.30 9.82
CA MET A 150 -6.70 -4.85 9.26
C MET A 150 -6.17 -4.02 8.09
N PHE A 151 -7.02 -3.59 7.17
CA PHE A 151 -6.62 -2.72 6.06
C PHE A 151 -6.08 -1.38 6.57
N LYS A 152 -6.79 -0.74 7.51
CA LYS A 152 -6.37 0.52 8.12
C LYS A 152 -5.01 0.40 8.79
N ASP A 153 -4.83 -0.61 9.64
CA ASP A 153 -3.58 -0.83 10.38
C ASP A 153 -2.41 -1.09 9.41
N THR A 154 -2.66 -1.84 8.33
CA THR A 154 -1.65 -2.08 7.28
C THR A 154 -1.24 -0.78 6.57
N VAL A 155 -2.21 0.07 6.20
CA VAL A 155 -1.93 1.36 5.55
C VAL A 155 -1.12 2.27 6.47
N VAL A 156 -1.47 2.32 7.76
CA VAL A 156 -0.73 3.11 8.77
C VAL A 156 0.68 2.56 8.96
N LEU A 157 0.84 1.24 9.08
CA LEU A 157 2.14 0.59 9.23
C LEU A 157 3.06 0.89 8.05
N LEU A 158 2.59 0.65 6.80
CA LEU A 158 3.35 0.93 5.59
C LEU A 158 3.73 2.41 5.47
N SER A 159 2.79 3.31 5.75
CA SER A 159 3.05 4.75 5.74
C SER A 159 4.09 5.16 6.79
N SER A 160 4.01 4.60 8.00
CA SER A 160 4.96 4.88 9.08
C SER A 160 6.35 4.34 8.77
N PHE A 161 6.44 3.12 8.24
CA PHE A 161 7.70 2.54 7.77
C PHE A 161 8.38 3.41 6.71
N LEU A 162 7.62 3.82 5.68
CA LEU A 162 8.16 4.66 4.61
C LEU A 162 8.65 6.02 5.12
N LYS A 163 7.94 6.65 6.06
CA LYS A 163 8.38 7.90 6.70
C LYS A 163 9.69 7.76 7.45
N VAL A 164 9.97 6.60 8.02
CA VAL A 164 11.24 6.31 8.72
C VAL A 164 12.34 5.97 7.72
N LEU A 165 12.05 5.22 6.67
CA LEU A 165 13.00 4.83 5.63
C LEU A 165 13.46 6.00 4.76
N LEU A 166 12.53 6.90 4.40
CA LEU A 166 12.76 7.96 3.42
C LEU A 166 13.95 8.87 3.74
N PRO A 167 14.11 9.44 4.95
CA PRO A 167 15.25 10.32 5.25
C PRO A 167 16.57 9.60 5.05
N VAL A 168 16.68 8.35 5.52
CA VAL A 168 17.91 7.54 5.43
C VAL A 168 18.24 7.19 3.98
N TYR A 169 17.26 6.78 3.20
CA TYR A 169 17.45 6.48 1.78
C TYR A 169 17.84 7.74 0.98
N THR A 170 17.18 8.88 1.25
CA THR A 170 17.48 10.16 0.62
C THR A 170 18.91 10.63 0.93
N LEU A 171 19.34 10.49 2.19
CA LEU A 171 20.70 10.81 2.58
C LEU A 171 21.70 9.94 1.81
N ALA A 172 21.44 8.62 1.70
CA ALA A 172 22.29 7.71 0.94
C ALA A 172 22.36 8.06 -0.56
N VAL A 173 21.23 8.46 -1.17
CA VAL A 173 21.17 8.97 -2.55
C VAL A 173 21.99 10.24 -2.70
N SER A 174 21.87 11.19 -1.79
CA SER A 174 22.59 12.47 -1.81
C SER A 174 24.09 12.29 -1.68
N LEU A 175 24.53 11.42 -0.76
CA LEU A 175 25.95 11.09 -0.56
C LEU A 175 26.57 10.33 -1.74
N SER A 176 25.76 9.66 -2.56
CA SER A 176 26.21 9.00 -3.80
C SER A 176 26.45 9.98 -4.97
N GLY A 177 26.50 11.29 -4.72
CA GLY A 177 26.75 12.32 -5.74
C GLY A 177 25.47 12.83 -6.43
N ASN A 178 24.28 12.42 -5.98
CA ASN A 178 22.98 12.78 -6.56
C ASN A 178 22.15 13.65 -5.59
N LEU A 179 22.72 14.77 -5.16
CA LEU A 179 22.11 15.64 -4.15
C LEU A 179 20.76 16.21 -4.59
N SER A 180 20.67 16.73 -5.83
CA SER A 180 19.41 17.30 -6.33
C SER A 180 18.34 16.23 -6.48
N THR A 181 18.71 15.07 -7.02
CA THR A 181 17.83 13.91 -7.12
C THR A 181 17.35 13.44 -5.74
N GLY A 182 18.22 13.39 -4.74
CA GLY A 182 17.84 12.99 -3.38
C GLY A 182 16.79 13.93 -2.78
N ILE A 183 16.98 15.24 -2.91
CA ILE A 183 16.03 16.24 -2.37
C ILE A 183 14.67 16.14 -3.08
N VAL A 184 14.64 16.13 -4.41
CA VAL A 184 13.39 16.04 -5.19
C VAL A 184 12.65 14.74 -4.91
N PHE A 185 13.39 13.62 -4.82
CA PHE A 185 12.85 12.32 -4.44
C PHE A 185 12.18 12.36 -3.06
N TYR A 186 12.84 12.94 -2.06
CA TYR A 186 12.30 13.04 -0.71
C TYR A 186 10.98 13.81 -0.68
N GLU A 187 10.96 14.99 -1.30
CA GLU A 187 9.76 15.83 -1.33
C GLU A 187 8.59 15.14 -2.04
N TYR A 188 8.85 14.61 -3.24
CA TYR A 188 7.83 13.88 -4.00
C TYR A 188 7.30 12.67 -3.24
N PHE A 189 8.19 11.81 -2.76
CA PHE A 189 7.79 10.54 -2.15
C PHE A 189 7.08 10.76 -0.81
N MET A 190 7.51 11.75 -0.02
CA MET A 190 6.82 12.12 1.22
C MET A 190 5.38 12.58 0.94
N ILE A 191 5.21 13.42 -0.08
CA ILE A 191 3.88 13.86 -0.51
C ILE A 191 3.03 12.67 -0.95
N VAL A 192 3.56 11.76 -1.75
CA VAL A 192 2.84 10.56 -2.21
C VAL A 192 2.42 9.69 -1.03
N VAL A 193 3.32 9.43 -0.07
CA VAL A 193 3.02 8.63 1.12
C VAL A 193 1.91 9.27 1.95
N LEU A 194 2.00 10.57 2.21
CA LEU A 194 0.97 11.31 2.97
C LEU A 194 -0.37 11.35 2.24
N PHE A 195 -0.35 11.61 0.94
CA PHE A 195 -1.55 11.67 0.10
C PHE A 195 -2.25 10.31 0.01
N LEU A 196 -1.51 9.21 -0.24
CA LEU A 196 -2.09 7.88 -0.28
C LEU A 196 -2.63 7.45 1.08
N ASN A 197 -1.91 7.73 2.17
CA ASN A 197 -2.41 7.47 3.51
C ASN A 197 -3.73 8.22 3.77
N TRP A 198 -3.79 9.51 3.43
CA TRP A 198 -4.99 10.32 3.59
C TRP A 198 -6.16 9.81 2.74
N ILE A 199 -5.93 9.53 1.45
CA ILE A 199 -6.99 9.10 0.54
C ILE A 199 -7.54 7.72 0.92
N PHE A 200 -6.68 6.80 1.40
CA PHE A 200 -7.13 5.48 1.82
C PHE A 200 -7.96 5.53 3.08
N LEU A 201 -7.56 6.31 4.07
CA LEU A 201 -8.25 6.36 5.36
C LEU A 201 -9.50 7.25 5.33
N ASN A 202 -9.48 8.36 4.60
CA ASN A 202 -10.55 9.36 4.65
C ASN A 202 -11.50 9.31 3.45
N VAL A 203 -11.12 8.68 2.35
CA VAL A 203 -11.96 8.60 1.14
C VAL A 203 -12.31 7.15 0.82
N PHE A 204 -11.30 6.30 0.62
CA PHE A 204 -11.53 4.92 0.18
C PHE A 204 -12.27 4.09 1.22
N LEU A 205 -11.83 4.07 2.47
CA LEU A 205 -12.47 3.28 3.52
C LEU A 205 -13.93 3.69 3.80
N PRO A 206 -14.26 4.97 3.99
CA PRO A 206 -15.66 5.38 4.14
C PRO A 206 -16.53 5.03 2.93
N LEU A 207 -16.04 5.28 1.71
CA LEU A 207 -16.76 4.92 0.49
C LEU A 207 -16.98 3.40 0.36
N LEU A 208 -15.97 2.60 0.76
CA LEU A 208 -16.07 1.14 0.76
C LEU A 208 -17.11 0.65 1.79
N GLN A 209 -17.17 1.28 2.97
CA GLN A 209 -18.19 0.99 3.99
C GLN A 209 -19.59 1.35 3.49
N TYR A 210 -19.77 2.51 2.87
CA TYR A 210 -21.05 2.91 2.27
C TYR A 210 -21.44 1.98 1.13
N TYR A 211 -20.51 1.60 0.25
CA TYR A 211 -20.78 0.63 -0.80
C TYR A 211 -21.25 -0.70 -0.21
N PHE A 212 -20.55 -1.23 0.78
CA PHE A 212 -20.92 -2.49 1.43
C PHE A 212 -22.33 -2.44 2.03
N LEU A 213 -22.63 -1.41 2.81
CA LEU A 213 -23.97 -1.23 3.39
C LEU A 213 -25.07 -1.10 2.33
N LEU A 214 -24.83 -0.32 1.27
CA LEU A 214 -25.79 -0.16 0.19
C LEU A 214 -26.00 -1.46 -0.58
N GLU A 215 -24.96 -2.23 -0.85
CA GLU A 215 -25.05 -3.54 -1.49
C GLU A 215 -25.90 -4.50 -0.65
N LEU A 216 -25.67 -4.55 0.68
CA LEU A 216 -26.49 -5.36 1.58
C LEU A 216 -27.96 -4.93 1.58
N ILE A 217 -28.26 -3.63 1.65
CA ILE A 217 -29.61 -3.09 1.64
C ILE A 217 -30.28 -3.35 0.26
N SER A 218 -29.54 -3.27 -0.83
CA SER A 218 -30.06 -3.50 -2.18
C SER A 218 -30.61 -4.92 -2.37
N HIS A 219 -29.95 -5.90 -1.75
CA HIS A 219 -30.38 -7.30 -1.81
C HIS A 219 -31.57 -7.61 -0.89
N PHE A 220 -31.76 -6.80 0.16
CA PHE A 220 -32.96 -6.89 0.99
C PHE A 220 -34.20 -6.32 0.30
N SER A 221 -34.05 -5.18 -0.37
CA SER A 221 -35.17 -4.50 -1.07
C SER A 221 -35.16 -4.88 -2.55
N GLN A 222 -36.18 -5.54 -3.03
CA GLN A 222 -36.36 -5.90 -4.46
C GLN A 222 -36.49 -4.69 -5.42
N LYS A 223 -36.22 -3.47 -4.94
CA LYS A 223 -36.27 -2.25 -5.74
C LYS A 223 -34.97 -2.03 -6.52
N GLN A 224 -35.04 -2.17 -7.83
CA GLN A 224 -33.91 -2.04 -8.78
C GLN A 224 -33.18 -0.69 -8.77
N ASN A 225 -33.70 0.34 -8.11
CA ASN A 225 -33.11 1.70 -8.15
C ASN A 225 -31.79 1.84 -7.37
N ILE A 226 -31.54 0.99 -6.36
CA ILE A 226 -30.33 1.04 -5.54
C ILE A 226 -29.15 0.30 -6.20
N SER A 227 -29.42 -0.72 -7.02
CA SER A 227 -28.40 -1.53 -7.71
C SER A 227 -27.48 -0.68 -8.60
N LYS A 228 -28.04 0.27 -9.37
CA LYS A 228 -27.25 1.19 -10.22
C LYS A 228 -26.32 2.10 -9.42
N LEU A 229 -26.73 2.48 -8.22
CA LEU A 229 -25.91 3.30 -7.33
C LEU A 229 -24.74 2.46 -6.78
N CYS A 230 -24.99 1.21 -6.40
CA CYS A 230 -23.94 0.27 -5.99
C CYS A 230 -22.93 0.03 -7.12
N GLU A 231 -23.38 -0.21 -8.35
CA GLU A 231 -22.48 -0.35 -9.52
C GLU A 231 -21.64 0.90 -9.76
N GLY A 232 -22.23 2.10 -9.65
CA GLY A 232 -21.54 3.36 -9.79
C GLY A 232 -20.47 3.58 -8.72
N LEU A 233 -20.77 3.27 -7.45
CA LEU A 233 -19.81 3.34 -6.34
C LEU A 233 -18.68 2.32 -6.50
N TYR A 234 -19.00 1.08 -6.87
CA TYR A 234 -17.98 0.05 -7.13
C TYR A 234 -17.05 0.47 -8.27
N PHE A 235 -17.61 1.01 -9.36
CA PHE A 235 -16.81 1.54 -10.47
C PHE A 235 -15.90 2.67 -10.02
N LEU A 236 -16.42 3.61 -9.23
CA LEU A 236 -15.63 4.72 -8.69
C LEU A 236 -14.50 4.23 -7.78
N LEU A 237 -14.77 3.28 -6.89
CA LEU A 237 -13.75 2.68 -6.03
C LEU A 237 -12.70 1.91 -6.85
N ALA A 238 -13.13 1.05 -7.78
CA ALA A 238 -12.23 0.18 -8.53
C ALA A 238 -11.40 0.92 -9.58
N LYS A 239 -11.99 1.91 -10.26
CA LYS A 239 -11.35 2.67 -11.34
C LYS A 239 -10.72 3.97 -10.87
N GLY A 240 -11.34 4.67 -9.91
CA GLY A 240 -10.79 5.90 -9.36
C GLY A 240 -9.41 5.69 -8.76
N ILE A 241 -9.23 4.62 -7.99
CA ILE A 241 -7.91 4.28 -7.43
C ILE A 241 -6.90 3.96 -8.52
N GLN A 242 -7.28 3.18 -9.54
CA GLN A 242 -6.37 2.90 -10.66
C GLN A 242 -5.87 4.18 -11.34
N VAL A 243 -6.76 5.14 -11.57
CA VAL A 243 -6.39 6.44 -12.17
C VAL A 243 -5.40 7.19 -11.29
N ILE A 244 -5.63 7.23 -9.98
CA ILE A 244 -4.71 7.89 -9.03
C ILE A 244 -3.32 7.26 -9.09
N PHE A 245 -3.22 5.92 -9.07
CA PHE A 245 -1.94 5.23 -9.18
C PHE A 245 -1.22 5.51 -10.50
N PHE A 246 -1.92 5.49 -11.63
CA PHE A 246 -1.33 5.83 -12.93
C PHE A 246 -0.83 7.26 -12.99
N LEU A 247 -1.54 8.21 -12.38
CA LEU A 247 -1.10 9.59 -12.31
C LEU A 247 0.16 9.72 -11.46
N LEU A 248 0.19 9.15 -10.25
CA LEU A 248 1.36 9.18 -9.36
C LEU A 248 2.57 8.50 -10.01
N PHE A 249 2.37 7.36 -10.66
CA PHE A 249 3.44 6.66 -11.37
C PHE A 249 3.97 7.49 -12.54
N GLY A 250 3.09 8.10 -13.33
CA GLY A 250 3.47 8.98 -14.44
C GLY A 250 4.29 10.19 -13.98
N PHE A 251 3.91 10.81 -12.86
CA PHE A 251 4.70 11.89 -12.25
C PHE A 251 6.08 11.43 -11.81
N HIS A 252 6.17 10.26 -11.20
CA HIS A 252 7.46 9.72 -10.79
C HIS A 252 8.38 9.44 -11.99
N LEU A 253 7.83 8.94 -13.10
CA LEU A 253 8.62 8.76 -14.33
C LEU A 253 9.18 10.09 -14.85
N LEU A 254 8.40 11.16 -14.84
CA LEU A 254 8.89 12.49 -15.21
C LEU A 254 10.00 12.99 -14.29
N GLU A 255 9.82 12.82 -12.98
CA GLU A 255 10.81 13.18 -11.96
C GLU A 255 12.14 12.44 -12.18
N THR A 256 12.11 11.12 -12.38
CA THR A 256 13.31 10.30 -12.59
C THR A 256 14.06 10.62 -13.91
N MET A 257 13.40 11.26 -14.86
CA MET A 257 14.06 11.74 -16.08
C MET A 257 14.72 13.10 -15.90
N ILE A 258 14.13 13.97 -15.10
CA ILE A 258 14.55 15.37 -14.96
C ILE A 258 15.62 15.54 -13.89
N ALA A 259 15.39 15.02 -12.69
CA ALA A 259 16.26 15.27 -11.52
C ALA A 259 17.71 14.80 -11.70
N PRO A 260 18.02 13.59 -12.23
CA PRO A 260 19.39 13.16 -12.46
C PRO A 260 20.14 13.98 -13.51
N SER A 261 19.41 14.57 -14.46
CA SER A 261 20.03 15.43 -15.49
C SER A 261 20.66 16.69 -14.90
N PHE A 262 20.07 17.24 -13.83
CA PHE A 262 20.66 18.37 -13.11
C PHE A 262 21.92 17.97 -12.34
N ASP A 263 21.92 16.79 -11.69
CA ASP A 263 23.08 16.29 -10.97
C ASP A 263 24.24 15.98 -11.93
N GLY A 264 23.99 15.36 -13.07
CA GLY A 264 24.98 15.10 -14.11
C GLY A 264 25.63 16.38 -14.64
N ALA A 265 24.85 17.42 -14.91
CA ALA A 265 25.36 18.72 -15.35
C ALA A 265 26.26 19.37 -14.26
N LYS A 266 25.81 19.34 -13.01
CA LYS A 266 26.52 19.90 -11.87
C LYS A 266 27.86 19.20 -11.59
N ASN A 267 27.84 17.86 -11.59
CA ASN A 267 29.03 17.04 -11.41
C ASN A 267 30.05 17.23 -12.53
N SER A 268 29.60 17.37 -13.79
CA SER A 268 30.47 17.68 -14.91
C SER A 268 31.20 19.02 -14.76
N ILE A 269 30.50 20.06 -14.25
CA ILE A 269 31.11 21.38 -13.99
C ILE A 269 32.10 21.29 -12.84
N LEU A 270 31.76 20.63 -11.75
CA LEU A 270 32.63 20.46 -10.59
C LEU A 270 33.91 19.69 -10.97
N ASN A 271 33.79 18.60 -11.69
CA ASN A 271 34.94 17.80 -12.16
C ASN A 271 35.88 18.62 -13.07
N LYS A 272 35.33 19.47 -13.96
CA LYS A 272 36.14 20.39 -14.78
C LYS A 272 36.86 21.43 -13.93
N MET A 273 36.20 21.99 -12.91
CA MET A 273 36.82 22.97 -12.01
C MET A 273 37.95 22.35 -11.16
N ILE A 274 37.77 21.16 -10.62
CA ILE A 274 38.76 20.42 -9.86
C ILE A 274 39.94 20.05 -10.75
N GLY A 275 39.72 19.67 -12.00
CA GLY A 275 40.76 19.36 -12.98
C GLY A 275 41.66 20.56 -13.37
N LEU A 276 41.22 21.79 -13.09
CA LEU A 276 42.03 23.01 -13.32
C LEU A 276 43.09 23.26 -12.20
N ILE A 277 43.04 22.54 -11.07
CA ILE A 277 43.98 22.70 -9.96
C ILE A 277 45.20 21.80 -10.22
N PRO A 278 46.37 22.35 -10.56
CA PRO A 278 47.55 21.55 -10.87
C PRO A 278 48.05 20.81 -9.62
N GLY A 279 48.21 19.48 -9.73
CA GLY A 279 48.77 18.61 -8.69
C GLY A 279 47.83 18.16 -7.57
N ALA A 280 46.68 18.80 -7.35
CA ALA A 280 45.69 18.40 -6.35
C ALA A 280 44.45 17.69 -6.94
N GLY A 281 44.17 17.92 -8.24
CA GLY A 281 42.96 17.44 -8.90
C GLY A 281 42.81 15.91 -8.89
N SER A 282 43.91 15.17 -9.11
CA SER A 282 43.87 13.69 -9.14
C SER A 282 43.64 13.08 -7.75
N ILE A 283 44.18 13.68 -6.70
CA ILE A 283 44.00 13.21 -5.31
C ILE A 283 42.56 13.47 -4.86
N VAL A 284 42.05 14.66 -5.08
CA VAL A 284 40.66 15.03 -4.76
C VAL A 284 39.64 14.14 -5.51
N GLN A 285 39.88 13.90 -6.82
CA GLN A 285 39.03 13.00 -7.62
C GLN A 285 39.07 11.55 -7.11
N SER A 286 40.24 11.04 -6.70
CA SER A 286 40.39 9.68 -6.17
C SER A 286 39.65 9.51 -4.83
N VAL A 287 39.80 10.46 -3.91
CA VAL A 287 39.11 10.42 -2.59
C VAL A 287 37.58 10.59 -2.79
N ALA A 288 37.15 11.55 -3.60
CA ALA A 288 35.74 11.75 -3.92
C ALA A 288 35.12 10.51 -4.61
N GLY A 289 35.84 9.92 -5.57
CA GLY A 289 35.40 8.70 -6.26
C GLY A 289 35.22 7.52 -5.30
N THR A 290 36.12 7.34 -4.34
CA THR A 290 36.01 6.28 -3.30
C THR A 290 34.80 6.51 -2.40
N ALA A 291 34.60 7.75 -1.94
CA ALA A 291 33.47 8.12 -1.09
C ALA A 291 32.12 7.91 -1.82
N ILE A 292 32.02 8.37 -3.07
CA ILE A 292 30.83 8.16 -3.92
C ILE A 292 30.59 6.67 -4.15
N GLY A 293 31.64 5.90 -4.48
CA GLY A 293 31.52 4.45 -4.70
C GLY A 293 30.98 3.70 -3.47
N SER A 294 31.50 4.03 -2.28
CA SER A 294 31.02 3.44 -1.02
C SER A 294 29.56 3.83 -0.76
N SER A 295 29.20 5.08 -1.00
CA SER A 295 27.83 5.58 -0.82
C SER A 295 26.84 4.94 -1.79
N LEU A 296 27.25 4.57 -3.02
CA LEU A 296 26.45 3.82 -3.97
C LEU A 296 26.07 2.43 -3.44
N VAL A 297 27.02 1.72 -2.83
CA VAL A 297 26.76 0.41 -2.21
C VAL A 297 25.76 0.55 -1.07
N ILE A 298 25.96 1.51 -0.19
CA ILE A 298 25.06 1.77 0.95
C ILE A 298 23.65 2.14 0.44
N LYS A 299 23.54 3.05 -0.52
CA LYS A 299 22.27 3.46 -1.14
C LYS A 299 21.49 2.25 -1.68
N ASN A 300 22.17 1.41 -2.47
CA ASN A 300 21.55 0.23 -3.07
C ASN A 300 21.12 -0.79 -2.00
N ALA A 301 21.92 -0.96 -0.95
CA ALA A 301 21.58 -1.84 0.16
C ALA A 301 20.38 -1.32 0.98
N VAL A 302 20.33 -0.02 1.29
CA VAL A 302 19.18 0.60 1.98
C VAL A 302 17.90 0.49 1.13
N GLY A 303 18.00 0.76 -0.18
CA GLY A 303 16.89 0.63 -1.10
C GLY A 303 16.37 -0.82 -1.19
N ALA A 304 17.28 -1.79 -1.34
CA ALA A 304 16.92 -3.21 -1.39
C ALA A 304 16.32 -3.70 -0.05
N ALA A 305 16.92 -3.34 1.10
CA ALA A 305 16.36 -3.64 2.40
C ALA A 305 14.98 -3.00 2.59
N GLY A 306 14.80 -1.74 2.16
CA GLY A 306 13.52 -1.06 2.21
C GLY A 306 12.43 -1.76 1.41
N ILE A 307 12.74 -2.23 0.20
CA ILE A 307 11.81 -3.02 -0.63
C ILE A 307 11.46 -4.35 0.05
N LEU A 308 12.45 -5.05 0.58
CA LEU A 308 12.23 -6.33 1.26
C LEU A 308 11.34 -6.17 2.50
N PHE A 309 11.60 -5.16 3.33
CA PHE A 309 10.78 -4.90 4.52
C PHE A 309 9.36 -4.43 4.17
N LEU A 310 9.19 -3.67 3.11
CA LEU A 310 7.86 -3.30 2.61
C LEU A 310 7.06 -4.55 2.23
N LEU A 311 7.69 -5.54 1.57
CA LEU A 311 7.07 -6.82 1.25
C LEU A 311 6.78 -7.66 2.50
N ILE A 312 7.69 -7.69 3.48
CA ILE A 312 7.51 -8.38 4.76
C ILE A 312 6.29 -7.82 5.52
N PHE A 313 6.21 -6.50 5.69
CA PHE A 313 5.09 -5.85 6.38
C PHE A 313 3.74 -6.03 5.68
N LEU A 314 3.76 -6.14 4.37
CA LEU A 314 2.56 -6.37 3.56
C LEU A 314 2.09 -7.82 3.60
N LEU A 315 3.00 -8.79 3.71
CA LEU A 315 2.72 -10.21 3.53
C LEU A 315 1.65 -10.72 4.47
N LEU A 316 1.82 -10.51 5.78
CA LEU A 316 0.88 -11.03 6.80
C LEU A 316 -0.54 -10.48 6.65
N PRO A 317 -0.73 -9.15 6.50
CA PRO A 317 -2.07 -8.60 6.25
C PRO A 317 -2.71 -9.10 4.95
N LEU A 318 -1.91 -9.27 3.88
CA LEU A 318 -2.43 -9.84 2.63
C LEU A 318 -2.88 -11.28 2.79
N VAL A 319 -2.07 -12.12 3.44
CA VAL A 319 -2.42 -13.52 3.72
C VAL A 319 -3.70 -13.59 4.53
N LYS A 320 -3.82 -12.78 5.57
CA LYS A 320 -5.01 -12.73 6.42
C LYS A 320 -6.25 -12.29 5.64
N LEU A 321 -6.19 -11.19 4.90
CA LEU A 321 -7.29 -10.75 4.05
C LEU A 321 -7.66 -11.81 3.00
N PHE A 322 -6.65 -12.47 2.40
CA PHE A 322 -6.88 -13.55 1.44
C PHE A 322 -7.62 -14.73 2.08
N ILE A 323 -7.24 -15.14 3.30
CA ILE A 323 -7.94 -16.21 4.05
C ILE A 323 -9.41 -15.83 4.26
N TYR A 324 -9.70 -14.60 4.70
CA TYR A 324 -11.08 -14.13 4.91
C TYR A 324 -11.89 -14.18 3.60
N ILE A 325 -11.33 -13.66 2.50
CA ILE A 325 -12.00 -13.65 1.19
C ILE A 325 -12.22 -15.07 0.68
N PHE A 326 -11.22 -15.92 0.80
CA PHE A 326 -11.29 -17.31 0.34
C PHE A 326 -12.34 -18.12 1.12
N LEU A 327 -12.40 -17.92 2.43
CA LEU A 327 -13.39 -18.58 3.28
C LEU A 327 -14.82 -18.06 2.98
N TYR A 328 -15.00 -16.76 2.76
CA TYR A 328 -16.29 -16.23 2.30
C TYR A 328 -16.68 -16.76 0.92
N PHE A 329 -15.74 -16.87 0.00
CA PHE A 329 -15.99 -17.48 -1.31
C PHE A 329 -16.40 -18.95 -1.17
N LEU A 330 -15.71 -19.75 -0.38
CA LEU A 330 -16.08 -21.15 -0.10
C LEU A 330 -17.48 -21.23 0.54
N LEU A 331 -17.76 -20.33 1.51
CA LEU A 331 -19.07 -20.25 2.15
C LEU A 331 -20.17 -20.00 1.12
N SER A 332 -19.96 -19.05 0.20
CA SER A 332 -20.89 -18.75 -0.88
C SER A 332 -21.19 -19.98 -1.75
N VAL A 333 -20.16 -20.72 -2.16
CA VAL A 333 -20.29 -21.93 -2.98
C VAL A 333 -21.02 -23.05 -2.25
N VAL A 334 -20.73 -23.28 -0.96
CA VAL A 334 -21.37 -24.36 -0.18
C VAL A 334 -22.84 -24.02 0.13
N LEU A 335 -23.16 -22.74 0.34
CA LEU A 335 -24.53 -22.30 0.60
C LEU A 335 -25.41 -22.23 -0.64
N GLU A 336 -24.84 -22.12 -1.83
CA GLU A 336 -25.58 -21.95 -3.09
C GLU A 336 -26.72 -22.96 -3.29
N PRO A 337 -26.57 -24.29 -3.04
CA PRO A 337 -27.64 -25.25 -3.18
C PRO A 337 -28.66 -25.27 -2.03
N ILE A 338 -28.41 -24.58 -0.91
CA ILE A 338 -29.17 -24.76 0.34
C ILE A 338 -29.83 -23.48 0.82
N ALA A 339 -29.19 -22.31 0.59
CA ALA A 339 -29.61 -21.02 1.15
C ALA A 339 -30.37 -20.18 0.11
N ASP A 340 -31.16 -19.22 0.60
CA ASP A 340 -31.78 -18.20 -0.23
C ASP A 340 -30.70 -17.34 -0.93
N GLU A 341 -30.90 -17.02 -2.19
CA GLU A 341 -30.00 -16.23 -3.04
C GLU A 341 -29.55 -14.92 -2.38
N ARG A 342 -30.39 -14.30 -1.56
CA ARG A 342 -30.09 -13.04 -0.86
C ARG A 342 -28.96 -13.18 0.14
N PHE A 343 -28.82 -14.33 0.83
CA PHE A 343 -27.68 -14.59 1.73
C PHE A 343 -26.37 -14.72 0.95
N ILE A 344 -26.41 -15.38 -0.19
CA ILE A 344 -25.24 -15.57 -1.07
C ILE A 344 -24.76 -14.22 -1.59
N LEU A 345 -25.70 -13.35 -1.98
CA LEU A 345 -25.39 -12.01 -2.46
C LEU A 345 -24.74 -11.14 -1.36
N CYS A 346 -25.17 -11.26 -0.10
CA CYS A 346 -24.53 -10.59 1.04
C CYS A 346 -23.08 -11.05 1.26
N ILE A 347 -22.83 -12.36 1.17
CA ILE A 347 -21.49 -12.93 1.30
C ILE A 347 -20.60 -12.45 0.14
N ASN A 348 -21.12 -12.46 -1.09
CA ASN A 348 -20.41 -11.97 -2.26
C ASN A 348 -20.08 -10.47 -2.20
N ALA A 349 -20.88 -9.65 -1.52
CA ALA A 349 -20.57 -8.26 -1.25
C ALA A 349 -19.30 -8.13 -0.38
N ALA A 350 -19.14 -8.96 0.66
CA ALA A 350 -17.92 -9.00 1.47
C ALA A 350 -16.71 -9.44 0.65
N VAL A 351 -16.84 -10.45 -0.21
CA VAL A 351 -15.79 -10.90 -1.15
C VAL A 351 -15.36 -9.78 -2.08
N LYS A 352 -16.29 -9.05 -2.68
CA LYS A 352 -16.01 -7.89 -3.57
C LYS A 352 -15.23 -6.80 -2.81
N CYS A 353 -15.66 -6.45 -1.61
CA CYS A 353 -14.99 -5.43 -0.79
C CYS A 353 -13.57 -5.85 -0.38
N GLY A 354 -13.41 -7.08 0.10
CA GLY A 354 -12.09 -7.62 0.46
C GLY A 354 -11.14 -7.65 -0.73
N THR A 355 -11.62 -8.05 -1.91
CA THR A 355 -10.84 -8.04 -3.15
C THR A 355 -10.38 -6.63 -3.53
N LEU A 356 -11.22 -5.60 -3.32
CA LEU A 356 -10.81 -4.21 -3.51
C LEU A 356 -9.72 -3.79 -2.51
N MET A 357 -9.82 -4.19 -1.24
CA MET A 357 -8.79 -3.92 -0.23
C MET A 357 -7.44 -4.52 -0.62
N ILE A 358 -7.39 -5.81 -0.99
CA ILE A 358 -6.17 -6.47 -1.48
C ILE A 358 -5.60 -5.74 -2.69
N LYS A 359 -6.44 -5.43 -3.67
CA LYS A 359 -6.02 -4.72 -4.88
C LYS A 359 -5.35 -3.38 -4.56
N VAL A 360 -5.92 -2.60 -3.64
CA VAL A 360 -5.37 -1.30 -3.23
C VAL A 360 -4.02 -1.47 -2.53
N LEU A 361 -3.90 -2.41 -1.58
CA LEU A 361 -2.64 -2.70 -0.89
C LEU A 361 -1.56 -3.16 -1.85
N CYS A 362 -1.87 -4.08 -2.75
CA CYS A 362 -0.91 -4.54 -3.77
C CYS A 362 -0.47 -3.40 -4.70
N MET A 363 -1.40 -2.59 -5.19
CA MET A 363 -1.07 -1.46 -6.08
C MET A 363 -0.19 -0.43 -5.38
N SER A 364 -0.50 -0.06 -4.11
CA SER A 364 0.32 0.89 -3.34
C SER A 364 1.73 0.36 -3.12
N SER A 365 1.87 -0.91 -2.77
CA SER A 365 3.18 -1.53 -2.56
C SER A 365 4.00 -1.62 -3.84
N VAL A 366 3.36 -1.98 -4.96
CA VAL A 366 4.03 -1.97 -6.28
C VAL A 366 4.50 -0.56 -6.63
N LEU A 367 3.67 0.47 -6.40
CA LEU A 367 4.08 1.86 -6.62
C LEU A 367 5.33 2.20 -5.80
N PHE A 368 5.33 1.94 -4.49
CA PHE A 368 6.46 2.24 -3.62
C PHE A 368 7.73 1.48 -4.01
N ILE A 369 7.60 0.19 -4.34
CA ILE A 369 8.72 -0.63 -4.82
C ILE A 369 9.31 -0.03 -6.10
N VAL A 370 8.47 0.30 -7.06
CA VAL A 370 8.91 0.85 -8.34
C VAL A 370 9.55 2.22 -8.15
N VAL A 371 9.01 3.07 -7.28
CA VAL A 371 9.59 4.38 -6.98
C VAL A 371 11.00 4.23 -6.40
N ILE A 372 11.21 3.38 -5.40
CA ILE A 372 12.54 3.13 -4.82
C ILE A 372 13.49 2.51 -5.85
N ALA A 373 13.02 1.52 -6.61
CA ALA A 373 13.84 0.82 -7.60
C ALA A 373 14.29 1.74 -8.75
N LEU A 374 13.38 2.54 -9.31
CA LEU A 374 13.71 3.50 -10.38
C LEU A 374 14.69 4.56 -9.90
N THR A 375 14.48 5.13 -8.71
CA THR A 375 15.43 6.11 -8.14
C THR A 375 16.80 5.47 -7.93
N SER A 376 16.86 4.23 -7.46
CA SER A 376 18.14 3.51 -7.33
C SER A 376 18.82 3.32 -8.67
N LEU A 377 18.09 2.93 -9.71
CA LEU A 377 18.63 2.69 -11.05
C LEU A 377 19.12 3.99 -11.70
N THR A 378 18.31 5.04 -11.69
CA THR A 378 18.65 6.31 -12.37
C THR A 378 19.86 7.00 -11.73
N THR A 379 20.02 6.88 -10.42
CA THR A 379 21.16 7.45 -9.68
C THR A 379 22.44 6.60 -9.74
N ASN A 380 22.41 5.40 -10.31
CA ASN A 380 23.61 4.59 -10.58
C ASN A 380 24.34 5.00 -11.88
N TYR A 381 23.62 5.65 -12.83
CA TYR A 381 24.18 6.00 -14.15
C TYR A 381 24.76 7.42 -14.25
N THR A 382 24.67 8.21 -13.20
CA THR A 382 25.14 9.62 -13.20
C THR A 382 26.57 9.80 -12.68
N GLY A 383 27.32 8.70 -12.52
CA GLY A 383 28.72 8.68 -12.10
C GLY A 383 29.71 8.63 -13.26
#